data_303763fb63573099408377f34448a317
#
_entry.id   303763fb63573099408377f34448a317
#
_cell.length_a   1.000
_cell.length_b   1.000
_cell.length_c   1.000
_cell.angle_alpha   90.00
_cell.angle_beta   90.00
_cell.angle_gamma   90.00
#
_symmetry.space_group_name_H-M   'P 1'
#
loop_
_entity.id
_entity.type
_entity.pdbx_description
1 polymer ?
#
loop_
_entity_poly.entity_id
_entity_poly.type
_entity_poly.pdbx_seq_one_letter_code
_entity_poly.pdbx_strand_id
1 'polypeptide(L)'
;MTITHVAADTSGEAIHEILARDGAVVIDDLAPSNVIDAIAAEMEGFVEATPNGSDDFSGRTTKRTGALIARSPASRELVTHPLILDVTTRLLHQASSIQVHLTQIISIGPDSPGQSIHRDEWAFDFFPFPSDVHPQCNTIWAMTDFTEENGATRVIPGSQGWPVDLKHSVDETVPVEMTRGSCLLYSGKVYHGGGANRSDVVRTGLNLTYCVAWLRQEENQYLSCPRDVALTLDDELLKLMGYKIGAYALGYADDVRDPLDALRGETGSMGFGVLPETPAT
;
A
#
# COMPACT_ATOMS: atom_id res chain seq x y z
N MET A 1 16.16 10.78 -15.60
CA MET A 1 15.93 10.95 -14.13
C MET A 1 16.11 9.58 -13.49
N THR A 2 16.53 9.51 -12.24
CA THR A 2 16.65 8.26 -11.47
C THR A 2 15.82 8.40 -10.21
N ILE A 3 15.39 7.28 -9.63
CA ILE A 3 14.74 7.28 -8.31
C ILE A 3 15.78 7.54 -7.24
N THR A 4 15.40 8.32 -6.22
CA THR A 4 16.24 8.55 -5.04
C THR A 4 16.20 7.31 -4.13
N HIS A 5 17.38 6.84 -3.72
CA HIS A 5 17.58 5.80 -2.72
C HIS A 5 18.05 6.41 -1.41
N VAL A 6 17.56 5.91 -0.29
CA VAL A 6 17.93 6.32 1.06
C VAL A 6 18.18 5.10 1.94
N ALA A 7 19.00 5.25 2.96
CA ALA A 7 19.26 4.21 3.94
C ALA A 7 18.04 4.02 4.89
N ALA A 8 17.91 2.84 5.49
CA ALA A 8 16.83 2.49 6.40
C ALA A 8 16.74 3.36 7.68
N ASP A 9 17.84 4.02 8.05
CA ASP A 9 17.91 4.92 9.21
C ASP A 9 17.61 6.40 8.87
N THR A 10 17.21 6.68 7.63
CA THR A 10 16.80 8.02 7.20
C THR A 10 15.52 8.41 7.92
N SER A 11 15.43 9.66 8.41
CA SER A 11 14.24 10.13 9.13
C SER A 11 13.01 10.20 8.23
N GLY A 12 11.82 9.95 8.82
CA GLY A 12 10.55 10.06 8.10
C GLY A 12 10.30 11.45 7.50
N GLU A 13 10.79 12.51 8.14
CA GLU A 13 10.72 13.88 7.61
C GLU A 13 11.51 14.01 6.30
N ALA A 14 12.78 13.57 6.29
CA ALA A 14 13.61 13.62 5.08
C ALA A 14 13.05 12.75 3.94
N ILE A 15 12.50 11.58 4.25
CA ILE A 15 11.83 10.72 3.26
C ILE A 15 10.58 11.42 2.71
N HIS A 16 9.78 12.04 3.57
CA HIS A 16 8.59 12.79 3.15
C HIS A 16 8.94 13.97 2.23
N GLU A 17 10.04 14.69 2.48
CA GLU A 17 10.51 15.77 1.59
C GLU A 17 10.84 15.25 0.18
N ILE A 18 11.52 14.09 0.10
CA ILE A 18 11.82 13.44 -1.19
C ILE A 18 10.51 13.02 -1.87
N LEU A 19 9.61 12.38 -1.13
CA LEU A 19 8.32 11.91 -1.63
C LEU A 19 7.46 13.07 -2.14
N ALA A 20 7.44 14.20 -1.45
CA ALA A 20 6.73 15.41 -1.88
C ALA A 20 7.30 15.99 -3.19
N ARG A 21 8.63 15.96 -3.36
CA ARG A 21 9.32 16.46 -4.55
C ARG A 21 9.19 15.51 -5.74
N ASP A 22 9.51 14.21 -5.53
CA ASP A 22 9.71 13.24 -6.60
C ASP A 22 8.52 12.28 -6.75
N GLY A 23 7.61 12.24 -5.75
CA GLY A 23 6.45 11.35 -5.72
C GLY A 23 6.77 9.90 -5.39
N ALA A 24 8.05 9.51 -5.40
CA ALA A 24 8.52 8.16 -5.10
C ALA A 24 9.94 8.18 -4.51
N VAL A 25 10.25 7.19 -3.66
CA VAL A 25 11.56 7.00 -3.03
C VAL A 25 11.77 5.53 -2.71
N VAL A 26 13.00 5.03 -2.81
CA VAL A 26 13.38 3.69 -2.34
C VAL A 26 14.08 3.83 -1.00
N ILE A 27 13.68 3.00 -0.02
CA ILE A 27 14.36 2.82 1.25
C ILE A 27 15.08 1.48 1.17
N ASP A 28 16.42 1.52 1.12
CA ASP A 28 17.22 0.33 0.93
C ASP A 28 17.25 -0.53 2.20
N ASP A 29 17.18 -1.86 2.02
CA ASP A 29 17.34 -2.89 3.06
C ASP A 29 16.48 -2.66 4.31
N LEU A 30 15.25 -2.13 4.15
CA LEU A 30 14.36 -1.76 5.25
C LEU A 30 13.78 -2.98 5.97
N ALA A 31 13.44 -4.05 5.24
CA ALA A 31 12.91 -5.29 5.82
C ALA A 31 14.03 -6.31 6.07
N PRO A 32 14.15 -6.86 7.31
CA PRO A 32 15.09 -7.93 7.59
C PRO A 32 14.82 -9.17 6.73
N SER A 33 15.88 -9.84 6.25
CA SER A 33 15.75 -11.02 5.39
C SER A 33 14.92 -12.15 6.01
N ASN A 34 15.02 -12.36 7.32
CA ASN A 34 14.24 -13.37 8.03
C ASN A 34 12.73 -13.07 8.05
N VAL A 35 12.33 -11.80 8.04
CA VAL A 35 10.92 -11.40 7.93
C VAL A 35 10.39 -11.72 6.54
N ILE A 36 11.14 -11.38 5.49
CA ILE A 36 10.78 -11.72 4.11
C ILE A 36 10.71 -13.24 3.91
N ASP A 37 11.66 -14.02 4.48
CA ASP A 37 11.63 -15.49 4.43
C ASP A 37 10.40 -16.06 5.13
N ALA A 38 10.04 -15.55 6.31
CA ALA A 38 8.86 -15.96 7.04
C ALA A 38 7.57 -15.69 6.26
N ILE A 39 7.43 -14.48 5.69
CA ILE A 39 6.28 -14.13 4.84
C ILE A 39 6.19 -15.06 3.64
N ALA A 40 7.30 -15.33 2.97
CA ALA A 40 7.33 -16.23 1.82
C ALA A 40 6.85 -17.64 2.20
N ALA A 41 7.35 -18.20 3.30
CA ALA A 41 6.97 -19.52 3.78
C ALA A 41 5.49 -19.59 4.22
N GLU A 42 5.00 -18.58 4.96
CA GLU A 42 3.60 -18.50 5.40
C GLU A 42 2.61 -18.38 4.23
N MET A 43 3.03 -17.75 3.15
CA MET A 43 2.18 -17.46 1.99
C MET A 43 2.34 -18.45 0.83
N GLU A 44 3.30 -19.35 0.85
CA GLU A 44 3.63 -20.26 -0.27
C GLU A 44 2.39 -20.97 -0.81
N GLY A 45 1.66 -21.71 0.02
CA GLY A 45 0.47 -22.46 -0.41
C GLY A 45 -0.66 -21.56 -0.93
N PHE A 46 -0.79 -20.33 -0.41
CA PHE A 46 -1.78 -19.38 -0.90
C PHE A 46 -1.38 -18.81 -2.26
N VAL A 47 -0.11 -18.50 -2.47
CA VAL A 47 0.42 -18.04 -3.76
C VAL A 47 0.27 -19.12 -4.82
N GLU A 48 0.59 -20.38 -4.49
CA GLU A 48 0.41 -21.51 -5.39
C GLU A 48 -1.04 -21.67 -5.83
N ALA A 49 -1.98 -21.59 -4.89
CA ALA A 49 -3.42 -21.73 -5.14
C ALA A 49 -4.05 -20.53 -5.85
N THR A 50 -3.40 -19.37 -5.87
CA THR A 50 -3.93 -18.16 -6.51
C THR A 50 -3.86 -18.30 -8.03
N PRO A 51 -4.97 -18.10 -8.77
CA PRO A 51 -4.95 -18.09 -10.23
C PRO A 51 -4.20 -16.88 -10.78
N ASN A 52 -3.72 -16.99 -12.00
CA ASN A 52 -3.19 -15.85 -12.74
C ASN A 52 -4.31 -14.83 -13.04
N GLY A 53 -3.93 -13.59 -13.30
CA GLY A 53 -4.86 -12.56 -13.74
C GLY A 53 -5.55 -12.91 -15.06
N SER A 54 -6.77 -12.41 -15.24
CA SER A 54 -7.65 -12.74 -16.38
C SER A 54 -7.51 -11.80 -17.58
N ASP A 55 -6.90 -10.65 -17.39
CA ASP A 55 -6.75 -9.60 -18.40
C ASP A 55 -5.31 -9.06 -18.44
N ASP A 56 -5.06 -8.13 -19.36
CA ASP A 56 -3.71 -7.60 -19.59
C ASP A 56 -3.27 -6.65 -18.46
N PHE A 57 -4.20 -6.02 -17.74
CA PHE A 57 -3.87 -5.14 -16.60
C PHE A 57 -3.54 -5.94 -15.34
N SER A 58 -4.33 -6.97 -15.03
CA SER A 58 -4.06 -7.87 -13.90
C SER A 58 -2.87 -8.81 -14.16
N GLY A 59 -2.53 -9.04 -15.44
CA GLY A 59 -1.39 -9.83 -15.89
C GLY A 59 -1.68 -11.33 -16.01
N ARG A 60 -1.69 -11.87 -17.23
CA ARG A 60 -2.03 -13.28 -17.52
C ARG A 60 -1.00 -14.30 -17.00
N THR A 61 0.18 -13.85 -16.61
CA THR A 61 1.24 -14.63 -15.95
C THR A 61 1.58 -14.04 -14.57
N THR A 62 0.67 -13.23 -14.01
CA THR A 62 0.83 -12.57 -12.71
C THR A 62 -0.18 -13.12 -11.72
N LYS A 63 0.28 -13.46 -10.52
CA LYS A 63 -0.58 -13.81 -9.40
C LYS A 63 -0.65 -12.64 -8.41
N ARG A 64 -1.85 -12.41 -7.87
CA ARG A 64 -2.11 -11.37 -6.87
C ARG A 64 -2.79 -12.01 -5.67
N THR A 65 -2.03 -12.27 -4.61
CA THR A 65 -2.47 -13.03 -3.42
C THR A 65 -2.66 -12.09 -2.24
N GLY A 66 -3.90 -11.87 -1.83
CA GLY A 66 -4.29 -10.95 -0.75
C GLY A 66 -4.48 -11.62 0.60
N ALA A 67 -5.17 -10.91 1.50
CA ALA A 67 -5.51 -11.31 2.88
C ALA A 67 -4.27 -11.56 3.76
N LEU A 68 -3.20 -10.75 3.60
CA LEU A 68 -1.94 -11.01 4.27
C LEU A 68 -2.04 -10.89 5.78
N ILE A 69 -2.80 -9.93 6.30
CA ILE A 69 -2.96 -9.74 7.75
C ILE A 69 -3.50 -11.01 8.41
N ALA A 70 -4.42 -11.72 7.74
CA ALA A 70 -4.96 -12.98 8.26
C ALA A 70 -4.02 -14.16 8.05
N ARG A 71 -3.33 -14.23 6.91
CA ARG A 71 -2.60 -15.39 6.42
C ARG A 71 -1.14 -15.43 6.84
N SER A 72 -0.51 -14.27 7.06
CA SER A 72 0.91 -14.14 7.38
C SER A 72 1.12 -13.30 8.63
N PRO A 73 1.30 -13.92 9.81
CA PRO A 73 1.71 -13.21 11.01
C PRO A 73 2.94 -12.34 10.82
N ALA A 74 3.95 -12.80 10.07
CA ALA A 74 5.18 -12.04 9.80
C ALA A 74 4.91 -10.75 9.01
N SER A 75 3.91 -10.73 8.11
CA SER A 75 3.60 -9.53 7.31
C SER A 75 3.09 -8.36 8.17
N ARG A 76 2.54 -8.64 9.34
CA ARG A 76 1.98 -7.63 10.25
C ARG A 76 3.05 -6.64 10.72
N GLU A 77 4.31 -7.09 10.87
CA GLU A 77 5.44 -6.24 11.20
C GLU A 77 5.68 -5.16 10.13
N LEU A 78 5.55 -5.52 8.85
CA LEU A 78 5.69 -4.58 7.75
C LEU A 78 4.46 -3.67 7.59
N VAL A 79 3.26 -4.20 7.87
CA VAL A 79 2.00 -3.41 7.86
C VAL A 79 2.02 -2.31 8.92
N THR A 80 2.62 -2.57 10.09
CA THR A 80 2.73 -1.60 11.19
C THR A 80 4.12 -0.98 11.29
N HIS A 81 4.93 -1.05 10.23
CA HIS A 81 6.31 -0.54 10.27
C HIS A 81 6.35 0.96 10.61
N PRO A 82 7.00 1.36 11.73
CA PRO A 82 6.85 2.71 12.27
C PRO A 82 7.31 3.82 11.32
N LEU A 83 8.40 3.61 10.58
CA LEU A 83 8.88 4.59 9.59
C LEU A 83 7.86 4.76 8.45
N ILE A 84 7.27 3.66 7.97
CA ILE A 84 6.26 3.71 6.89
C ILE A 84 5.01 4.42 7.37
N LEU A 85 4.53 4.14 8.58
CA LEU A 85 3.36 4.82 9.15
C LEU A 85 3.62 6.30 9.39
N ASP A 86 4.82 6.70 9.84
CA ASP A 86 5.18 8.12 10.00
C ASP A 86 5.16 8.85 8.66
N VAL A 87 5.83 8.33 7.62
CA VAL A 87 5.85 8.96 6.29
C VAL A 87 4.45 8.97 5.67
N THR A 88 3.70 7.88 5.80
CA THR A 88 2.32 7.80 5.30
C THR A 88 1.43 8.84 5.97
N THR A 89 1.52 9.00 7.28
CA THR A 89 0.73 10.00 8.02
C THR A 89 1.08 11.42 7.59
N ARG A 90 2.35 11.71 7.32
CA ARG A 90 2.81 13.01 6.79
C ARG A 90 2.27 13.26 5.39
N LEU A 91 2.31 12.26 4.49
CA LEU A 91 1.79 12.39 3.14
C LEU A 91 0.28 12.57 3.12
N LEU A 92 -0.45 11.84 3.96
CA LEU A 92 -1.91 11.87 4.06
C LEU A 92 -2.41 12.83 5.14
N HIS A 93 -1.65 13.87 5.46
CA HIS A 93 -1.87 14.80 6.58
C HIS A 93 -3.22 15.51 6.59
N GLN A 94 -3.92 15.59 5.47
CA GLN A 94 -5.25 16.17 5.36
C GLN A 94 -6.35 15.28 5.98
N ALA A 95 -6.03 14.05 6.35
CA ALA A 95 -6.95 13.14 7.01
C ALA A 95 -6.65 13.04 8.51
N SER A 96 -7.68 12.99 9.35
CA SER A 96 -7.54 12.78 10.79
C SER A 96 -7.00 11.39 11.14
N SER A 97 -7.10 10.43 10.22
CA SER A 97 -6.55 9.08 10.36
C SER A 97 -6.37 8.37 9.02
N ILE A 98 -5.47 7.40 9.02
CA ILE A 98 -5.17 6.52 7.89
C ILE A 98 -5.61 5.09 8.18
N GLN A 99 -5.75 4.29 7.14
CA GLN A 99 -6.04 2.85 7.24
C GLN A 99 -5.32 2.08 6.14
N VAL A 100 -5.16 0.77 6.32
CA VAL A 100 -4.71 -0.14 5.27
C VAL A 100 -5.73 -0.14 4.14
N HIS A 101 -5.26 0.05 2.92
CA HIS A 101 -6.08 0.05 1.70
C HIS A 101 -6.14 -1.34 1.07
N LEU A 102 -4.97 -1.95 0.88
CA LEU A 102 -4.83 -3.34 0.45
C LEU A 102 -3.53 -3.97 0.97
N THR A 103 -3.52 -5.31 0.97
CA THR A 103 -2.35 -6.14 1.26
C THR A 103 -2.25 -7.25 0.21
N GLN A 104 -1.12 -7.33 -0.53
CA GLN A 104 -1.05 -8.25 -1.65
C GLN A 104 0.38 -8.68 -1.96
N ILE A 105 0.63 -9.99 -2.15
CA ILE A 105 1.82 -10.47 -2.85
C ILE A 105 1.54 -10.46 -4.35
N ILE A 106 2.43 -9.84 -5.10
CA ILE A 106 2.40 -9.77 -6.56
C ILE A 106 3.58 -10.57 -7.11
N SER A 107 3.28 -11.69 -7.75
CA SER A 107 4.29 -12.56 -8.39
C SER A 107 4.14 -12.44 -9.90
N ILE A 108 5.14 -11.86 -10.57
CA ILE A 108 5.18 -11.65 -12.02
C ILE A 108 6.04 -12.72 -12.64
N GLY A 109 5.42 -13.63 -13.39
CA GLY A 109 6.11 -14.73 -14.06
C GLY A 109 6.93 -14.29 -15.27
N PRO A 110 7.78 -15.19 -15.79
CA PRO A 110 8.50 -14.98 -17.05
C PRO A 110 7.58 -14.59 -18.20
N ASP A 111 8.11 -13.84 -19.15
CA ASP A 111 7.41 -13.34 -20.34
C ASP A 111 6.15 -12.51 -20.07
N SER A 112 6.01 -12.00 -18.83
CA SER A 112 4.91 -11.10 -18.49
C SER A 112 5.11 -9.76 -19.20
N PRO A 113 4.11 -9.26 -19.95
CA PRO A 113 4.18 -7.92 -20.52
C PRO A 113 4.15 -6.87 -19.40
N GLY A 114 4.69 -5.69 -19.67
CA GLY A 114 4.56 -4.56 -18.73
C GLY A 114 3.11 -4.09 -18.63
N GLN A 115 2.74 -3.59 -17.45
CA GLN A 115 1.45 -2.94 -17.25
C GLN A 115 1.36 -1.61 -18.00
N SER A 116 0.14 -1.23 -18.38
CA SER A 116 -0.15 0.13 -18.82
C SER A 116 0.18 1.12 -17.69
N ILE A 117 0.77 2.25 -18.03
CA ILE A 117 1.09 3.30 -17.08
C ILE A 117 -0.21 3.91 -16.54
N HIS A 118 -0.35 3.95 -15.22
CA HIS A 118 -1.56 4.35 -14.52
C HIS A 118 -1.25 5.07 -13.21
N ARG A 119 -2.29 5.51 -12.53
CA ARG A 119 -2.29 6.01 -11.14
C ARG A 119 -3.19 5.13 -10.29
N ASP A 120 -2.76 4.81 -9.09
CA ASP A 120 -3.58 3.98 -8.18
C ASP A 120 -4.80 4.75 -7.65
N GLU A 121 -4.74 6.08 -7.56
CA GLU A 121 -5.91 6.90 -7.18
C GLU A 121 -7.11 6.72 -8.11
N TRP A 122 -6.94 6.16 -9.31
CA TRP A 122 -8.05 5.84 -10.22
C TRP A 122 -8.98 4.76 -9.66
N ALA A 123 -8.55 3.98 -8.68
CA ALA A 123 -9.39 3.05 -7.93
C ALA A 123 -10.61 3.73 -7.26
N PHE A 124 -10.53 5.04 -7.03
CA PHE A 124 -11.62 5.85 -6.49
C PHE A 124 -12.53 6.42 -7.60
N ASP A 125 -12.85 5.62 -8.60
CA ASP A 125 -13.75 5.97 -9.72
C ASP A 125 -13.28 7.19 -10.53
N PHE A 126 -11.96 7.32 -10.69
CA PHE A 126 -11.32 8.45 -11.37
C PHE A 126 -11.69 9.83 -10.79
N PHE A 127 -12.08 9.87 -9.50
CA PHE A 127 -12.41 11.14 -8.85
C PHE A 127 -11.20 12.09 -8.89
N PRO A 128 -11.39 13.35 -9.36
CA PRO A 128 -10.28 14.28 -9.50
C PRO A 128 -9.95 14.93 -8.14
N PHE A 129 -9.12 14.26 -7.34
CA PHE A 129 -8.62 14.85 -6.10
C PHE A 129 -7.83 16.14 -6.37
N PRO A 130 -7.95 17.15 -5.51
CA PRO A 130 -7.11 18.35 -5.59
C PRO A 130 -5.62 17.99 -5.67
N SER A 131 -4.82 18.83 -6.31
CA SER A 131 -3.40 18.53 -6.55
C SER A 131 -2.58 18.29 -5.28
N ASP A 132 -2.95 18.97 -4.21
CA ASP A 132 -2.33 18.89 -2.86
C ASP A 132 -2.93 17.81 -1.96
N VAL A 133 -3.97 17.10 -2.40
CA VAL A 133 -4.60 16.01 -1.66
C VAL A 133 -4.10 14.67 -2.19
N HIS A 134 -3.46 13.89 -1.32
CA HIS A 134 -3.05 12.52 -1.60
C HIS A 134 -4.05 11.54 -0.97
N PRO A 135 -4.83 10.77 -1.76
CA PRO A 135 -5.82 9.82 -1.20
C PRO A 135 -5.17 8.57 -0.62
N GLN A 136 -3.98 8.19 -1.13
CA GLN A 136 -3.28 6.98 -0.74
C GLN A 136 -1.76 7.09 -0.85
N CYS A 137 -1.09 6.25 -0.06
CA CYS A 137 0.35 6.02 -0.02
C CYS A 137 0.62 4.54 -0.22
N ASN A 138 1.48 4.22 -1.16
CA ASN A 138 1.75 2.84 -1.58
C ASN A 138 3.15 2.42 -1.20
N THR A 139 3.32 1.16 -0.83
CA THR A 139 4.63 0.53 -0.67
C THR A 139 4.72 -0.75 -1.48
N ILE A 140 5.87 -0.97 -2.10
CA ILE A 140 6.24 -2.26 -2.69
C ILE A 140 7.55 -2.70 -2.08
N TRP A 141 7.50 -3.79 -1.33
CA TRP A 141 8.66 -4.40 -0.69
C TRP A 141 9.21 -5.50 -1.59
N ALA A 142 10.49 -5.47 -1.86
CA ALA A 142 11.14 -6.46 -2.71
C ALA A 142 11.30 -7.79 -1.96
N MET A 143 10.53 -8.80 -2.34
CA MET A 143 10.70 -10.17 -1.83
C MET A 143 11.76 -10.94 -2.62
N THR A 144 12.03 -10.54 -3.85
CA THR A 144 13.19 -10.91 -4.68
C THR A 144 13.89 -9.62 -5.11
N ASP A 145 15.08 -9.69 -5.66
CA ASP A 145 15.68 -8.50 -6.29
C ASP A 145 14.78 -8.02 -7.45
N PHE A 146 14.68 -6.70 -7.58
CA PHE A 146 14.00 -6.06 -8.69
C PHE A 146 15.03 -5.46 -9.65
N THR A 147 15.02 -5.92 -10.87
CA THR A 147 15.85 -5.41 -11.95
C THR A 147 14.99 -5.02 -13.14
N GLU A 148 15.49 -4.17 -14.02
CA GLU A 148 14.76 -3.84 -15.25
C GLU A 148 14.41 -5.09 -16.05
N GLU A 149 15.30 -6.08 -16.08
CA GLU A 149 15.12 -7.33 -16.82
C GLU A 149 13.97 -8.19 -16.27
N ASN A 150 13.82 -8.29 -14.92
CA ASN A 150 12.78 -9.11 -14.31
C ASN A 150 11.47 -8.35 -14.04
N GLY A 151 11.34 -7.14 -14.59
CA GLY A 151 10.09 -6.37 -14.51
C GLY A 151 9.95 -5.52 -13.25
N ALA A 152 11.05 -4.88 -12.79
CA ALA A 152 10.98 -3.86 -11.74
C ALA A 152 9.86 -2.86 -12.02
N THR A 153 9.21 -2.39 -10.96
CA THR A 153 8.20 -1.31 -11.05
C THR A 153 8.80 -0.12 -11.77
N ARG A 154 8.05 0.46 -12.68
CA ARG A 154 8.44 1.65 -13.44
C ARG A 154 7.63 2.85 -12.97
N VAL A 155 8.27 3.99 -12.79
CA VAL A 155 7.62 5.22 -12.34
C VAL A 155 8.04 6.41 -13.19
N ILE A 156 7.21 7.46 -13.23
CA ILE A 156 7.58 8.78 -13.76
C ILE A 156 7.80 9.71 -12.56
N PRO A 157 9.06 9.97 -12.15
CA PRO A 157 9.35 10.82 -11.01
C PRO A 157 8.78 12.24 -11.20
N GLY A 158 8.19 12.80 -10.13
CA GLY A 158 7.62 14.15 -10.16
C GLY A 158 6.24 14.26 -10.84
N SER A 159 5.65 13.14 -11.24
CA SER A 159 4.37 13.13 -11.96
C SER A 159 3.12 13.23 -11.09
N GLN A 160 3.26 13.23 -9.76
CA GLN A 160 2.12 13.30 -8.82
C GLN A 160 1.28 14.58 -8.96
N GLY A 161 1.89 15.66 -9.45
CA GLY A 161 1.20 16.93 -9.72
C GLY A 161 0.67 17.10 -11.15
N TRP A 162 0.84 16.11 -12.03
CA TRP A 162 0.45 16.22 -13.43
C TRP A 162 -1.06 16.04 -13.62
N PRO A 163 -1.64 16.52 -14.74
CA PRO A 163 -3.04 16.26 -15.08
C PRO A 163 -3.36 14.74 -15.12
N VAL A 164 -4.58 14.39 -14.72
CA VAL A 164 -5.02 12.99 -14.60
C VAL A 164 -5.45 12.32 -15.91
N ASP A 165 -5.66 13.10 -16.95
CA ASP A 165 -6.18 12.68 -18.27
C ASP A 165 -5.08 12.38 -19.29
N LEU A 166 -3.81 12.50 -18.90
CA LEU A 166 -2.69 12.23 -19.78
C LEU A 166 -2.43 10.73 -19.89
N LYS A 167 -2.15 10.29 -21.12
CA LYS A 167 -1.64 8.92 -21.37
C LYS A 167 -0.13 8.99 -21.49
N HIS A 168 0.53 8.12 -20.75
CA HIS A 168 1.99 8.03 -20.72
C HIS A 168 2.47 6.71 -21.30
N SER A 169 3.62 6.74 -21.96
CA SER A 169 4.29 5.55 -22.47
C SER A 169 5.34 5.05 -21.47
N VAL A 170 5.75 3.79 -21.63
CA VAL A 170 6.82 3.19 -20.83
C VAL A 170 8.15 3.92 -21.01
N ASP A 171 8.37 4.57 -22.13
CA ASP A 171 9.62 5.31 -22.44
C ASP A 171 9.80 6.56 -21.59
N GLU A 172 8.72 7.08 -21.00
CA GLU A 172 8.75 8.23 -20.09
C GLU A 172 9.09 7.82 -18.65
N THR A 173 9.10 6.50 -18.37
CA THR A 173 9.30 5.96 -17.03
C THR A 173 10.75 5.55 -16.79
N VAL A 174 11.13 5.42 -15.52
CA VAL A 174 12.39 4.81 -15.10
C VAL A 174 12.12 3.53 -14.30
N PRO A 175 12.94 2.48 -14.46
CA PRO A 175 12.82 1.27 -13.63
C PRO A 175 13.27 1.58 -12.20
N VAL A 176 12.56 1.03 -11.23
CA VAL A 176 12.92 1.08 -9.82
C VAL A 176 13.63 -0.20 -9.46
N GLU A 177 14.93 -0.24 -9.69
CA GLU A 177 15.75 -1.38 -9.31
C GLU A 177 16.03 -1.33 -7.81
N MET A 178 15.90 -2.44 -7.10
CA MET A 178 16.15 -2.52 -5.66
C MET A 178 16.48 -3.95 -5.23
N THR A 179 17.32 -4.07 -4.20
CA THR A 179 17.68 -5.34 -3.59
C THR A 179 16.52 -5.89 -2.76
N ARG A 180 16.51 -7.20 -2.58
CA ARG A 180 15.57 -7.89 -1.67
C ARG A 180 15.63 -7.28 -0.26
N GLY A 181 14.46 -6.95 0.29
CA GLY A 181 14.31 -6.28 1.59
C GLY A 181 14.13 -4.75 1.48
N SER A 182 14.44 -4.16 0.32
CA SER A 182 14.19 -2.73 0.09
C SER A 182 12.70 -2.45 -0.13
N CYS A 183 12.29 -1.21 0.09
CA CYS A 183 10.91 -0.75 -0.04
C CYS A 183 10.81 0.48 -0.95
N LEU A 184 10.09 0.35 -2.05
CA LEU A 184 9.63 1.49 -2.83
C LEU A 184 8.41 2.10 -2.14
N LEU A 185 8.48 3.37 -1.76
CA LEU A 185 7.38 4.16 -1.21
C LEU A 185 6.96 5.21 -2.25
N TYR A 186 5.67 5.33 -2.56
CA TYR A 186 5.19 6.28 -3.57
C TYR A 186 3.76 6.74 -3.31
N SER A 187 3.45 7.95 -3.80
CA SER A 187 2.10 8.48 -3.79
C SER A 187 1.22 7.77 -4.83
N GLY A 188 -0.02 7.47 -4.49
CA GLY A 188 -1.00 6.94 -5.45
C GLY A 188 -1.28 7.85 -6.67
N LYS A 189 -0.77 9.09 -6.65
CA LYS A 189 -0.86 10.05 -7.77
C LYS A 189 0.31 9.94 -8.75
N VAL A 190 1.34 9.15 -8.46
CA VAL A 190 2.48 8.97 -9.37
C VAL A 190 2.08 8.05 -10.51
N TYR A 191 2.39 8.44 -11.74
CA TYR A 191 2.27 7.56 -12.89
C TYR A 191 3.30 6.44 -12.81
N HIS A 192 2.81 5.21 -12.82
CA HIS A 192 3.65 4.02 -12.66
C HIS A 192 3.04 2.79 -13.33
N GLY A 193 3.76 1.67 -13.30
CA GLY A 193 3.27 0.37 -13.75
C GLY A 193 4.30 -0.72 -13.48
N GLY A 194 3.88 -1.98 -13.50
CA GLY A 194 4.80 -3.11 -13.48
C GLY A 194 5.61 -3.16 -14.77
N GLY A 195 6.92 -3.35 -14.67
CA GLY A 195 7.78 -3.59 -15.83
C GLY A 195 7.51 -4.95 -16.49
N ALA A 196 7.92 -5.11 -17.74
CA ALA A 196 7.88 -6.40 -18.40
C ALA A 196 8.96 -7.34 -17.82
N ASN A 197 8.56 -8.54 -17.43
CA ASN A 197 9.53 -9.56 -17.01
C ASN A 197 10.05 -10.31 -18.23
N ARG A 198 11.29 -10.03 -18.62
CA ARG A 198 12.00 -10.67 -19.74
C ARG A 198 12.98 -11.75 -19.26
N SER A 199 13.05 -11.97 -17.94
CA SER A 199 13.90 -12.99 -17.33
C SER A 199 13.18 -14.35 -17.27
N ASP A 200 13.90 -15.37 -16.87
CA ASP A 200 13.40 -16.74 -16.66
C ASP A 200 12.95 -16.99 -15.20
N VAL A 201 12.98 -15.96 -14.34
CA VAL A 201 12.61 -16.06 -12.93
C VAL A 201 11.33 -15.29 -12.61
N VAL A 202 10.63 -15.73 -11.56
CA VAL A 202 9.47 -15.00 -11.03
C VAL A 202 9.96 -13.83 -10.18
N ARG A 203 9.50 -12.61 -10.46
CA ARG A 203 9.73 -11.46 -9.61
C ARG A 203 8.57 -11.29 -8.62
N THR A 204 8.87 -11.30 -7.33
CA THR A 204 7.87 -11.21 -6.27
C THR A 204 8.04 -9.96 -5.43
N GLY A 205 6.96 -9.21 -5.27
CA GLY A 205 6.89 -8.05 -4.40
C GLY A 205 5.68 -8.12 -3.46
N LEU A 206 5.83 -7.53 -2.28
CA LEU A 206 4.76 -7.37 -1.31
C LEU A 206 4.23 -5.93 -1.42
N ASN A 207 2.97 -5.78 -1.80
CA ASN A 207 2.30 -4.49 -1.90
C ASN A 207 1.45 -4.25 -0.65
N LEU A 208 1.82 -3.25 0.13
CA LEU A 208 1.07 -2.77 1.29
C LEU A 208 0.71 -1.30 1.04
N THR A 209 -0.57 -1.02 0.94
CA THR A 209 -1.06 0.31 0.61
C THR A 209 -1.91 0.86 1.75
N TYR A 210 -1.81 2.16 1.95
CA TYR A 210 -2.58 2.90 2.95
C TYR A 210 -3.40 3.99 2.28
N CYS A 211 -4.57 4.28 2.81
CA CYS A 211 -5.40 5.39 2.34
C CYS A 211 -5.94 6.21 3.52
N VAL A 212 -6.49 7.36 3.21
CA VAL A 212 -7.24 8.17 4.19
C VAL A 212 -8.45 7.38 4.70
N ALA A 213 -8.70 7.38 6.00
CA ALA A 213 -9.68 6.50 6.63
C ALA A 213 -11.16 6.79 6.28
N TRP A 214 -11.44 7.87 5.54
CA TRP A 214 -12.78 8.18 5.05
C TRP A 214 -13.05 7.66 3.62
N LEU A 215 -12.07 7.00 2.98
CA LEU A 215 -12.26 6.30 1.73
C LEU A 215 -12.50 4.81 1.97
N ARG A 216 -13.22 4.16 1.05
CA ARG A 216 -13.39 2.71 1.11
C ARG A 216 -12.08 2.03 0.73
N GLN A 217 -11.69 1.01 1.50
CA GLN A 217 -10.55 0.14 1.20
C GLN A 217 -10.82 -0.67 -0.09
N GLU A 218 -9.77 -0.88 -0.89
CA GLU A 218 -9.82 -1.77 -2.05
C GLU A 218 -9.93 -3.23 -1.59
N GLU A 219 -9.09 -3.65 -0.63
CA GLU A 219 -9.26 -4.94 0.03
C GLU A 219 -10.21 -4.80 1.22
N ASN A 220 -11.32 -5.51 1.21
CA ASN A 220 -12.27 -5.51 2.33
C ASN A 220 -11.67 -6.28 3.51
N GLN A 221 -11.03 -5.58 4.44
CA GLN A 221 -10.32 -6.16 5.58
C GLN A 221 -11.24 -6.95 6.52
N TYR A 222 -12.52 -6.57 6.64
CA TYR A 222 -13.48 -7.29 7.49
C TYR A 222 -13.86 -8.66 6.92
N LEU A 223 -13.79 -8.85 5.60
CA LEU A 223 -14.02 -10.13 4.94
C LEU A 223 -12.71 -10.92 4.72
N SER A 224 -11.62 -10.22 4.43
CA SER A 224 -10.30 -10.85 4.23
C SER A 224 -9.69 -11.39 5.52
N CYS A 225 -10.03 -10.78 6.67
CA CYS A 225 -9.59 -11.25 7.98
C CYS A 225 -10.80 -11.78 8.77
N PRO A 226 -10.95 -13.11 8.94
CA PRO A 226 -12.02 -13.70 9.73
C PRO A 226 -12.04 -13.15 11.16
N ARG A 227 -13.24 -13.03 11.74
CA ARG A 227 -13.44 -12.41 13.06
C ARG A 227 -12.64 -13.05 14.17
N ASP A 228 -12.51 -14.37 14.15
CA ASP A 228 -11.73 -15.15 15.13
C ASP A 228 -10.23 -14.82 15.05
N VAL A 229 -9.70 -14.60 13.85
CA VAL A 229 -8.32 -14.11 13.66
C VAL A 229 -8.22 -12.66 14.11
N ALA A 230 -9.16 -11.78 13.71
CA ALA A 230 -9.15 -10.37 14.10
C ALA A 230 -9.12 -10.20 15.63
N LEU A 231 -9.85 -11.02 16.39
CA LEU A 231 -9.85 -10.99 17.85
C LEU A 231 -8.50 -11.33 18.51
N THR A 232 -7.55 -11.89 17.76
CA THR A 232 -6.19 -12.18 18.24
C THR A 232 -5.18 -11.07 17.97
N LEU A 233 -5.59 -10.05 17.19
CA LEU A 233 -4.72 -8.95 16.78
C LEU A 233 -4.71 -7.83 17.84
N ASP A 234 -3.62 -7.06 17.84
CA ASP A 234 -3.52 -5.89 18.69
C ASP A 234 -4.38 -4.71 18.16
N ASP A 235 -4.59 -3.74 19.04
CA ASP A 235 -5.45 -2.58 18.75
C ASP A 235 -4.92 -1.69 17.62
N GLU A 236 -3.61 -1.56 17.50
CA GLU A 236 -2.99 -0.71 16.48
C GLU A 236 -3.28 -1.28 15.09
N LEU A 237 -3.05 -2.56 14.90
CA LEU A 237 -3.33 -3.25 13.64
C LEU A 237 -4.84 -3.27 13.35
N LEU A 238 -5.70 -3.55 14.35
CA LEU A 238 -7.14 -3.50 14.18
C LEU A 238 -7.63 -2.11 13.74
N LYS A 239 -7.10 -1.06 14.36
CA LYS A 239 -7.42 0.33 13.95
C LYS A 239 -6.96 0.63 12.53
N LEU A 240 -5.79 0.14 12.11
CA LEU A 240 -5.32 0.27 10.74
C LEU A 240 -6.19 -0.52 9.76
N MET A 241 -6.75 -1.66 10.15
CA MET A 241 -7.70 -2.42 9.35
C MET A 241 -9.06 -1.75 9.18
N GLY A 242 -9.33 -0.70 9.94
CA GLY A 242 -10.59 0.05 9.89
C GLY A 242 -11.52 -0.19 11.09
N TYR A 243 -11.13 -0.98 12.12
CA TYR A 243 -11.87 -1.09 13.36
C TYR A 243 -11.70 0.16 14.23
N LYS A 244 -12.05 1.30 13.65
CA LYS A 244 -12.07 2.61 14.30
C LYS A 244 -13.02 3.55 13.57
N ILE A 245 -13.34 4.66 14.22
CA ILE A 245 -14.05 5.74 13.53
C ILE A 245 -13.08 6.47 12.61
N GLY A 246 -13.40 6.44 11.31
CA GLY A 246 -12.72 7.22 10.29
C GLY A 246 -13.32 8.62 10.21
N ALA A 247 -12.52 9.65 10.19
CA ALA A 247 -12.98 11.04 10.23
C ALA A 247 -13.94 11.29 11.41
N TYR A 248 -15.01 12.11 11.21
CA TYR A 248 -15.91 12.50 12.30
C TYR A 248 -16.83 11.36 12.78
N ALA A 249 -17.38 10.56 11.88
CA ALA A 249 -18.42 9.58 12.22
C ALA A 249 -18.45 8.34 11.33
N LEU A 250 -17.46 8.13 10.47
CA LEU A 250 -17.50 7.04 9.50
C LEU A 250 -17.07 5.72 10.12
N GLY A 251 -17.85 4.66 9.88
CA GLY A 251 -17.48 3.30 10.24
C GLY A 251 -17.98 2.83 11.61
N TYR A 252 -18.88 3.56 12.28
CA TYR A 252 -19.50 3.06 13.50
C TYR A 252 -20.24 1.74 13.27
N ALA A 253 -20.37 0.93 14.29
CA ALA A 253 -21.10 -0.32 14.27
C ALA A 253 -22.43 -0.20 15.02
N ASP A 254 -23.44 -0.95 14.59
CA ASP A 254 -24.76 -1.08 15.26
C ASP A 254 -25.35 0.28 15.70
N ASP A 255 -25.58 0.42 17.00
CA ASP A 255 -26.20 1.58 17.65
C ASP A 255 -25.17 2.68 17.97
N VAL A 256 -24.38 3.09 16.98
CA VAL A 256 -23.32 4.12 17.11
C VAL A 256 -22.21 3.67 18.08
N ARG A 257 -21.82 2.40 18.02
CA ARG A 257 -20.70 1.87 18.82
C ARG A 257 -19.36 2.05 18.11
N ASP A 258 -18.31 2.16 18.90
CA ASP A 258 -16.96 2.05 18.39
C ASP A 258 -16.77 0.66 17.73
N PRO A 259 -16.18 0.57 16.52
CA PRO A 259 -16.03 -0.70 15.83
C PRO A 259 -15.17 -1.73 16.59
N LEU A 260 -14.20 -1.27 17.40
CA LEU A 260 -13.35 -2.15 18.19
C LEU A 260 -14.13 -2.75 19.37
N ASP A 261 -14.93 -1.95 20.06
CA ASP A 261 -15.83 -2.42 21.13
C ASP A 261 -16.85 -3.41 20.57
N ALA A 262 -17.42 -3.09 19.40
CA ALA A 262 -18.37 -3.97 18.72
C ALA A 262 -17.72 -5.31 18.29
N LEU A 263 -16.48 -5.31 17.79
CA LEU A 263 -15.73 -6.51 17.47
C LEU A 263 -15.59 -7.43 18.70
N ARG A 264 -15.30 -6.84 19.86
CA ARG A 264 -15.10 -7.53 21.13
C ARG A 264 -16.40 -7.95 21.84
N GLY A 265 -17.52 -7.43 21.38
CA GLY A 265 -18.82 -7.64 22.05
C GLY A 265 -18.99 -6.82 23.30
N GLU A 266 -18.21 -5.75 23.45
CA GLU A 266 -18.30 -4.82 24.57
C GLU A 266 -19.45 -3.82 24.35
N THR A 267 -20.09 -3.42 25.46
CA THR A 267 -21.16 -2.42 25.45
C THR A 267 -20.54 -1.06 25.76
N GLY A 268 -20.25 -0.29 24.73
CA GLY A 268 -19.82 1.10 24.85
C GLY A 268 -20.82 2.02 24.17
N SER A 269 -21.07 3.20 24.68
CA SER A 269 -21.67 4.28 23.92
C SER A 269 -20.56 5.11 23.28
N MET A 270 -20.63 5.27 21.99
CA MET A 270 -19.70 6.11 21.28
C MET A 270 -20.19 7.56 21.26
N GLY A 271 -19.29 8.50 21.54
CA GLY A 271 -19.44 9.87 21.05
C GLY A 271 -18.99 9.93 19.59
N PHE A 272 -19.55 10.79 18.78
CA PHE A 272 -18.97 11.17 17.51
C PHE A 272 -17.56 11.77 17.73
N GLY A 273 -16.70 11.65 16.72
CA GLY A 273 -15.32 12.18 16.81
C GLY A 273 -15.26 13.66 17.17
N VAL A 274 -14.10 14.10 17.61
CA VAL A 274 -13.87 15.50 17.97
C VAL A 274 -14.07 16.37 16.73
N LEU A 275 -14.93 17.39 16.84
CA LEU A 275 -15.03 18.40 15.80
C LEU A 275 -13.66 19.09 15.66
N PRO A 276 -13.16 19.31 14.44
CA PRO A 276 -11.98 20.12 14.27
C PRO A 276 -12.22 21.49 14.87
N GLU A 277 -11.27 21.98 15.66
CA GLU A 277 -11.33 23.36 16.16
C GLU A 277 -11.46 24.30 14.96
N THR A 278 -12.52 25.06 14.91
CA THR A 278 -12.69 26.08 13.87
C THR A 278 -11.51 27.04 14.01
N PRO A 279 -10.70 27.27 12.97
CA PRO A 279 -9.65 28.27 13.05
C PRO A 279 -10.29 29.57 13.53
N ALA A 280 -9.72 30.19 14.55
CA ALA A 280 -10.14 31.51 14.99
C ALA A 280 -10.03 32.46 13.79
N THR A 281 -11.18 33.01 13.38
CA THR A 281 -11.28 34.00 12.28
C THR A 281 -10.51 35.28 12.59
#